data_81390c18e2707620181f0393d191fb6b
#
_entry.id   81390c18e2707620181f0393d191fb6b
#
_cell.length_a   1.000
_cell.length_b   1.000
_cell.length_c   1.000
_cell.angle_alpha   90.00
_cell.angle_beta   90.00
_cell.angle_gamma   90.00
#
_symmetry.space_group_name_H-M   'P 1'
#
loop_
_entity.id
_entity.type
_entity.pdbx_description
1 polymer ?
#
loop_
_entity_poly.entity_id
_entity_poly.type
_entity_poly.pdbx_seq_one_letter_code
_entity_poly.pdbx_strand_id
1 'polypeptide(L)'
;MTYTIVHVATEIFDIDSMPRGGPDASWLDRRLQTDRQEYLYRDDDHQKRIRTLDRLGRISGNHKKFARIALDEVADVPDPKILELGSGHGGLSRAVLKMHPTAHVTVTDLEPTSVAAIAAGDLGRHPRAMVREMDATAIDAPDGYYDLAVFAASLHHLPPPLAARLFAEGTRVADKLLIIDAPRPPALLHILILALMVPLAMVVPVVHDGFIASLDSYSRSALRALARYADPAITLELRGGAFRMQIVLASRLRSRQ
;
A
#
# COMPACT_ATOMS: atom_id res chain seq x y z
N MET A 1 -2.41 25.29 40.64
CA MET A 1 -2.04 24.90 39.30
C MET A 1 -3.23 24.15 38.69
N THR A 2 -3.98 24.83 37.84
CA THR A 2 -5.21 24.28 37.23
C THR A 2 -4.82 23.61 35.92
N TYR A 3 -4.93 22.27 35.84
CA TYR A 3 -4.72 21.56 34.62
C TYR A 3 -5.96 21.69 33.72
N THR A 4 -5.82 22.44 32.65
CA THR A 4 -6.85 22.49 31.60
C THR A 4 -6.75 21.19 30.78
N ILE A 5 -7.69 20.29 30.99
CA ILE A 5 -7.86 19.11 30.15
C ILE A 5 -8.43 19.61 28.83
N VAL A 6 -7.60 19.67 27.79
CA VAL A 6 -8.07 19.88 26.42
C VAL A 6 -8.68 18.57 25.93
N HIS A 7 -10.00 18.47 25.98
CA HIS A 7 -10.74 17.46 25.26
C HIS A 7 -10.61 17.75 23.76
N VAL A 8 -9.68 17.07 23.10
CA VAL A 8 -9.72 16.96 21.64
C VAL A 8 -10.94 16.09 21.33
N ALA A 9 -12.00 16.71 20.84
CA ALA A 9 -13.18 16.01 20.36
C ALA A 9 -12.73 14.93 19.38
N THR A 10 -12.98 13.67 19.75
CA THR A 10 -12.82 12.54 18.86
C THR A 10 -14.01 12.61 17.88
N GLU A 11 -13.84 13.31 16.76
CA GLU A 11 -14.79 13.16 15.66
C GLU A 11 -14.78 11.68 15.27
N ILE A 12 -15.89 11.02 15.56
CA ILE A 12 -16.16 9.65 15.10
C ILE A 12 -16.44 9.81 13.61
N PHE A 13 -15.40 9.70 12.79
CA PHE A 13 -15.57 9.64 11.35
C PHE A 13 -16.27 8.33 11.00
N ASP A 14 -17.37 8.42 10.26
CA ASP A 14 -17.91 7.28 9.56
C ASP A 14 -16.88 6.84 8.51
N ILE A 15 -16.30 5.66 8.74
CA ILE A 15 -15.22 5.12 7.89
C ILE A 15 -15.69 4.92 6.46
N ASP A 16 -16.97 4.61 6.24
CA ASP A 16 -17.53 4.36 4.91
C ASP A 16 -17.60 5.64 4.07
N SER A 17 -17.69 6.80 4.72
CA SER A 17 -17.73 8.11 4.08
C SER A 17 -16.42 8.90 4.19
N MET A 18 -15.35 8.30 4.73
CA MET A 18 -14.11 9.00 4.96
C MET A 18 -13.44 9.44 3.65
N PRO A 19 -13.18 10.75 3.45
CA PRO A 19 -12.50 11.22 2.26
C PRO A 19 -11.03 10.78 2.24
N ARG A 20 -10.50 10.42 1.07
CA ARG A 20 -9.12 9.99 0.90
C ARG A 20 -8.09 11.09 1.19
N GLY A 21 -8.49 12.36 1.02
CA GLY A 21 -7.73 13.54 1.45
C GLY A 21 -7.69 13.71 2.97
N GLY A 22 -8.52 12.97 3.70
CA GLY A 22 -8.63 13.06 5.15
C GLY A 22 -9.28 14.38 5.61
N PRO A 23 -9.21 14.69 6.92
CA PRO A 23 -9.82 15.90 7.49
C PRO A 23 -9.36 17.19 6.82
N ASP A 24 -8.09 17.25 6.41
CA ASP A 24 -7.44 18.49 5.92
C ASP A 24 -7.84 18.84 4.48
N ALA A 25 -8.35 17.89 3.70
CA ALA A 25 -8.65 18.06 2.28
C ALA A 25 -10.00 17.48 1.85
N SER A 26 -10.93 17.25 2.78
CA SER A 26 -12.26 16.70 2.51
C SER A 26 -13.08 17.52 1.51
N TRP A 27 -12.88 18.84 1.48
CA TRP A 27 -13.54 19.75 0.54
C TRP A 27 -13.12 19.48 -0.91
N LEU A 28 -11.87 19.08 -1.14
CA LEU A 28 -11.34 18.76 -2.46
C LEU A 28 -11.93 17.45 -2.96
N ASP A 29 -12.00 16.43 -2.11
CA ASP A 29 -12.56 15.12 -2.46
C ASP A 29 -14.03 15.22 -2.84
N ARG A 30 -14.82 15.99 -2.09
CA ARG A 30 -16.24 16.22 -2.42
C ARG A 30 -16.47 16.84 -3.80
N ARG A 31 -15.47 17.52 -4.37
CA ARG A 31 -15.55 18.18 -5.68
C ARG A 31 -14.89 17.40 -6.81
N LEU A 32 -13.85 16.63 -6.49
CA LEU A 32 -13.00 15.96 -7.48
C LEU A 32 -13.08 14.44 -7.39
N GLN A 33 -13.77 13.88 -6.38
CA GLN A 33 -13.96 12.44 -6.28
C GLN A 33 -14.75 11.99 -7.51
N THR A 34 -14.08 11.24 -8.35
CA THR A 34 -14.68 10.69 -9.56
C THR A 34 -14.74 9.18 -9.38
N ASP A 35 -15.90 8.56 -9.61
CA ASP A 35 -16.06 7.11 -9.73
C ASP A 35 -15.41 6.57 -11.02
N ARG A 36 -14.42 7.30 -11.56
CA ARG A 36 -13.73 6.92 -12.78
C ARG A 36 -12.67 5.89 -12.49
N GLN A 37 -12.82 4.74 -13.08
CA GLN A 37 -11.78 3.71 -13.08
C GLN A 37 -10.61 4.14 -13.98
N GLU A 38 -9.38 3.78 -13.60
CA GLU A 38 -8.21 3.90 -14.46
C GLU A 38 -8.42 3.20 -15.80
N TYR A 39 -7.84 3.69 -16.89
CA TYR A 39 -7.94 3.04 -18.20
C TYR A 39 -7.48 1.59 -18.17
N LEU A 40 -6.43 1.31 -17.40
CA LEU A 40 -5.94 -0.03 -17.17
C LEU A 40 -6.97 -0.96 -16.49
N TYR A 41 -8.00 -0.41 -15.84
CA TYR A 41 -9.10 -1.17 -15.25
C TYR A 41 -10.31 -1.36 -16.19
N ARG A 42 -10.32 -0.69 -17.34
CA ARG A 42 -11.40 -0.81 -18.35
C ARG A 42 -11.14 -1.93 -19.38
N ASP A 43 -9.90 -2.44 -19.44
CA ASP A 43 -9.56 -3.52 -20.36
C ASP A 43 -9.97 -4.86 -19.74
N ASP A 44 -10.76 -5.66 -20.46
CA ASP A 44 -11.24 -6.99 -20.01
C ASP A 44 -10.09 -7.99 -19.77
N ASP A 45 -8.86 -7.64 -20.16
CA ASP A 45 -7.67 -8.47 -19.95
C ASP A 45 -6.86 -8.01 -18.70
N HIS A 46 -7.34 -8.41 -17.52
CA HIS A 46 -6.66 -8.17 -16.24
C HIS A 46 -5.19 -8.64 -16.26
N GLN A 47 -4.89 -9.76 -16.86
CA GLN A 47 -3.54 -10.32 -16.94
C GLN A 47 -2.60 -9.47 -17.81
N LYS A 48 -3.09 -8.89 -18.89
CA LYS A 48 -2.32 -7.99 -19.76
C LYS A 48 -1.93 -6.71 -19.00
N ARG A 49 -2.85 -6.20 -18.20
CA ARG A 49 -2.64 -5.05 -17.33
C ARG A 49 -1.54 -5.30 -16.31
N ILE A 50 -1.64 -6.40 -15.54
CA ILE A 50 -0.63 -6.74 -14.54
C ILE A 50 0.74 -6.94 -15.19
N ARG A 51 0.83 -7.57 -16.36
CA ARG A 51 2.09 -7.70 -17.14
C ARG A 51 2.67 -6.34 -17.53
N THR A 52 1.82 -5.39 -17.91
CA THR A 52 2.25 -4.04 -18.26
C THR A 52 2.81 -3.31 -17.06
N LEU A 53 2.13 -3.36 -15.90
CA LEU A 53 2.59 -2.78 -14.65
C LEU A 53 3.89 -3.41 -14.16
N ASP A 54 4.04 -4.75 -14.24
CA ASP A 54 5.28 -5.44 -13.88
C ASP A 54 6.44 -5.02 -14.81
N ARG A 55 6.18 -4.90 -16.11
CA ARG A 55 7.19 -4.42 -17.07
C ARG A 55 7.62 -2.98 -16.75
N LEU A 56 6.68 -2.09 -16.45
CA LEU A 56 6.97 -0.71 -16.04
C LEU A 56 7.75 -0.68 -14.73
N GLY A 57 7.36 -1.47 -13.73
CA GLY A 57 8.06 -1.61 -12.46
C GLY A 57 9.50 -2.11 -12.62
N ARG A 58 9.73 -3.01 -13.58
CA ARG A 58 11.05 -3.52 -13.94
C ARG A 58 11.91 -2.47 -14.62
N ILE A 59 11.37 -1.76 -15.62
CA ILE A 59 12.09 -0.72 -16.38
C ILE A 59 12.41 0.48 -15.48
N SER A 60 11.47 0.91 -14.64
CA SER A 60 11.66 2.01 -13.70
C SER A 60 12.57 1.67 -12.52
N GLY A 61 12.89 0.39 -12.30
CA GLY A 61 13.65 -0.08 -11.15
C GLY A 61 12.89 -0.05 -9.82
N ASN A 62 11.57 0.16 -9.85
CA ASN A 62 10.74 0.26 -8.66
C ASN A 62 10.80 -1.01 -7.80
N HIS A 63 10.77 -2.22 -8.40
CA HIS A 63 10.87 -3.46 -7.64
C HIS A 63 12.15 -3.53 -6.78
N LYS A 64 13.30 -3.16 -7.34
CA LYS A 64 14.57 -3.11 -6.59
C LYS A 64 14.55 -2.06 -5.50
N LYS A 65 13.96 -0.89 -5.78
CA LYS A 65 13.84 0.20 -4.81
C LYS A 65 12.96 -0.22 -3.64
N PHE A 66 11.81 -0.82 -3.92
CA PHE A 66 10.87 -1.29 -2.90
C PHE A 66 11.46 -2.44 -2.07
N ALA A 67 12.19 -3.36 -2.73
CA ALA A 67 12.91 -4.42 -2.04
C ALA A 67 13.98 -3.89 -1.07
N ARG A 68 14.74 -2.84 -1.45
CA ARG A 68 15.67 -2.20 -0.53
C ARG A 68 14.96 -1.61 0.68
N ILE A 69 13.88 -0.84 0.44
CA ILE A 69 13.11 -0.25 1.54
C ILE A 69 12.57 -1.35 2.47
N ALA A 70 12.06 -2.46 1.91
CA ALA A 70 11.58 -3.58 2.72
C ALA A 70 12.69 -4.27 3.51
N LEU A 71 13.84 -4.49 2.91
CA LEU A 71 14.99 -5.13 3.56
C LEU A 71 15.62 -4.22 4.62
N ASP A 72 15.63 -2.91 4.42
CA ASP A 72 16.11 -1.95 5.44
C ASP A 72 15.26 -2.03 6.73
N GLU A 73 13.96 -2.37 6.62
CA GLU A 73 13.07 -2.49 7.79
C GLU A 73 13.29 -3.78 8.60
N VAL A 74 13.98 -4.76 8.04
CA VAL A 74 14.31 -6.05 8.68
C VAL A 74 15.81 -6.30 8.72
N ALA A 75 16.63 -5.25 8.62
CA ALA A 75 18.09 -5.37 8.55
C ALA A 75 18.71 -6.07 9.76
N ASP A 76 18.06 -6.01 10.92
CA ASP A 76 18.50 -6.65 12.17
C ASP A 76 18.03 -8.11 12.31
N VAL A 77 17.25 -8.63 11.34
CA VAL A 77 16.71 -10.00 11.36
C VAL A 77 17.51 -10.87 10.39
N PRO A 78 18.24 -11.90 10.88
CA PRO A 78 19.12 -12.70 10.03
C PRO A 78 18.39 -13.48 8.94
N ASP A 79 17.22 -14.07 9.27
CA ASP A 79 16.40 -14.90 8.38
C ASP A 79 14.97 -14.36 8.31
N PRO A 80 14.74 -13.16 7.73
CA PRO A 80 13.46 -12.49 7.83
C PRO A 80 12.36 -13.22 7.05
N LYS A 81 11.21 -13.35 7.68
CA LYS A 81 9.95 -13.82 7.08
C LYS A 81 9.15 -12.64 6.59
N ILE A 82 9.07 -12.47 5.30
CA ILE A 82 8.39 -11.33 4.65
C ILE A 82 7.11 -11.82 3.97
N LEU A 83 6.01 -11.14 4.23
CA LEU A 83 4.73 -11.33 3.55
C LEU A 83 4.54 -10.22 2.50
N GLU A 84 4.50 -10.55 1.22
CA GLU A 84 4.09 -9.61 0.16
C GLU A 84 2.60 -9.80 -0.13
N LEU A 85 1.80 -8.76 0.08
CA LEU A 85 0.37 -8.68 -0.20
C LEU A 85 0.15 -7.96 -1.54
N GLY A 86 -0.76 -8.48 -2.39
CA GLY A 86 -1.05 -7.88 -3.70
C GLY A 86 0.17 -7.86 -4.62
N SER A 87 0.84 -9.00 -4.78
CA SER A 87 2.14 -9.11 -5.45
C SER A 87 2.10 -8.93 -6.97
N GLY A 88 0.90 -8.97 -7.59
CA GLY A 88 0.72 -8.93 -9.04
C GLY A 88 1.46 -10.06 -9.76
N HIS A 89 2.67 -9.83 -10.23
CA HIS A 89 3.54 -10.85 -10.83
C HIS A 89 4.75 -11.21 -9.96
N GLY A 90 4.81 -10.78 -8.70
CA GLY A 90 5.88 -11.13 -7.76
C GLY A 90 7.22 -10.43 -8.05
N GLY A 91 7.18 -9.24 -8.64
CA GLY A 91 8.39 -8.50 -8.99
C GLY A 91 9.20 -8.05 -7.78
N LEU A 92 8.55 -7.61 -6.72
CA LEU A 92 9.17 -7.23 -5.46
C LEU A 92 9.76 -8.46 -4.76
N SER A 93 9.02 -9.55 -4.63
CA SER A 93 9.50 -10.82 -4.04
C SER A 93 10.75 -11.35 -4.72
N ARG A 94 10.79 -11.33 -6.07
CA ARG A 94 12.02 -11.70 -6.82
C ARG A 94 13.21 -10.80 -6.46
N ALA A 95 12.96 -9.51 -6.31
CA ALA A 95 14.02 -8.58 -5.95
C ALA A 95 14.53 -8.80 -4.51
N VAL A 96 13.63 -9.06 -3.55
CA VAL A 96 13.98 -9.41 -2.16
C VAL A 96 14.83 -10.67 -2.12
N LEU A 97 14.37 -11.77 -2.73
CA LEU A 97 15.07 -13.07 -2.74
C LEU A 97 16.44 -13.00 -3.41
N LYS A 98 16.59 -12.12 -4.42
CA LYS A 98 17.87 -11.88 -5.10
C LYS A 98 18.83 -11.06 -4.24
N MET A 99 18.31 -10.13 -3.43
CA MET A 99 19.13 -9.17 -2.67
C MET A 99 19.49 -9.70 -1.29
N HIS A 100 18.68 -10.60 -0.72
CA HIS A 100 18.90 -11.14 0.61
C HIS A 100 19.10 -12.68 0.55
N PRO A 101 20.20 -13.21 1.09
CA PRO A 101 20.55 -14.63 0.92
C PRO A 101 19.65 -15.58 1.70
N THR A 102 19.06 -15.15 2.81
CA THR A 102 18.32 -16.01 3.75
C THR A 102 16.86 -15.63 3.90
N ALA A 103 16.40 -14.46 3.42
CA ALA A 103 15.00 -14.05 3.52
C ALA A 103 14.04 -15.10 2.94
N HIS A 104 12.96 -15.37 3.66
CA HIS A 104 11.83 -16.19 3.22
C HIS A 104 10.67 -15.27 2.85
N VAL A 105 10.03 -15.49 1.70
CA VAL A 105 8.96 -14.63 1.21
C VAL A 105 7.69 -15.43 0.96
N THR A 106 6.58 -15.04 1.61
CA THR A 106 5.24 -15.49 1.24
C THR A 106 4.69 -14.48 0.25
N VAL A 107 4.50 -14.93 -1.00
CA VAL A 107 4.05 -14.11 -2.13
C VAL A 107 2.57 -14.30 -2.31
N THR A 108 1.78 -13.25 -2.13
CA THR A 108 0.33 -13.41 -2.15
C THR A 108 -0.37 -12.39 -3.04
N ASP A 109 -1.48 -12.83 -3.61
CA ASP A 109 -2.40 -11.97 -4.35
C ASP A 109 -3.83 -12.44 -4.10
N LEU A 110 -4.80 -11.53 -4.24
CA LEU A 110 -6.22 -11.87 -4.17
C LEU A 110 -6.72 -12.53 -5.45
N GLU A 111 -6.06 -12.23 -6.59
CA GLU A 111 -6.48 -12.70 -7.90
C GLU A 111 -5.93 -14.12 -8.19
N PRO A 112 -6.78 -15.16 -8.28
CA PRO A 112 -6.34 -16.54 -8.45
C PRO A 112 -5.50 -16.78 -9.71
N THR A 113 -5.77 -16.03 -10.79
CA THR A 113 -5.02 -16.15 -12.05
C THR A 113 -3.60 -15.60 -11.93
N SER A 114 -3.40 -14.54 -11.13
CA SER A 114 -2.08 -14.01 -10.77
C SER A 114 -1.31 -15.01 -9.93
N VAL A 115 -1.94 -15.58 -8.91
CA VAL A 115 -1.35 -16.61 -8.03
C VAL A 115 -0.91 -17.82 -8.85
N ALA A 116 -1.78 -18.33 -9.73
CA ALA A 116 -1.47 -19.46 -10.60
C ALA A 116 -0.28 -19.18 -11.54
N ALA A 117 -0.22 -17.96 -12.12
CA ALA A 117 0.88 -17.55 -12.98
C ALA A 117 2.22 -17.44 -12.21
N ILE A 118 2.20 -16.91 -10.99
CA ILE A 118 3.39 -16.84 -10.12
C ILE A 118 3.84 -18.24 -9.72
N ALA A 119 2.92 -19.11 -9.31
CA ALA A 119 3.20 -20.49 -8.89
C ALA A 119 3.77 -21.34 -10.02
N ALA A 120 3.31 -21.14 -11.26
CA ALA A 120 3.88 -21.80 -12.43
C ALA A 120 5.28 -21.28 -12.81
N GLY A 121 5.66 -20.10 -12.33
CA GLY A 121 6.91 -19.42 -12.63
C GLY A 121 8.11 -19.86 -11.78
N ASP A 122 9.09 -18.99 -11.72
CA ASP A 122 10.33 -19.17 -10.95
C ASP A 122 10.11 -19.13 -9.44
N LEU A 123 9.19 -18.27 -8.97
CA LEU A 123 8.86 -18.13 -7.53
C LEU A 123 8.21 -19.40 -6.99
N GLY A 124 7.33 -20.08 -7.75
CA GLY A 124 6.71 -21.32 -7.31
C GLY A 124 7.69 -22.49 -7.13
N ARG A 125 8.89 -22.39 -7.70
CA ARG A 125 9.98 -23.38 -7.56
C ARG A 125 11.12 -22.91 -6.66
N HIS A 126 11.02 -21.68 -6.15
CA HIS A 126 12.09 -21.11 -5.35
C HIS A 126 12.04 -21.63 -3.90
N PRO A 127 13.10 -22.21 -3.32
CA PRO A 127 13.05 -22.88 -2.01
C PRO A 127 12.73 -21.95 -0.83
N ARG A 128 12.87 -20.64 -1.01
CA ARG A 128 12.57 -19.61 0.01
C ARG A 128 11.33 -18.76 -0.34
N ALA A 129 10.52 -19.18 -1.33
CA ALA A 129 9.26 -18.54 -1.66
C ALA A 129 8.10 -19.51 -1.43
N MET A 130 6.99 -18.97 -0.91
CA MET A 130 5.70 -19.66 -0.81
C MET A 130 4.67 -18.80 -1.53
N VAL A 131 3.97 -19.36 -2.52
CA VAL A 131 2.95 -18.65 -3.29
C VAL A 131 1.57 -19.07 -2.81
N ARG A 132 0.71 -18.11 -2.43
CA ARG A 132 -0.64 -18.38 -1.91
C ARG A 132 -1.63 -17.31 -2.38
N GLU A 133 -2.90 -17.73 -2.56
CA GLU A 133 -4.02 -16.80 -2.62
C GLU A 133 -4.29 -16.24 -1.21
N MET A 134 -4.49 -14.92 -1.11
CA MET A 134 -4.73 -14.28 0.19
C MET A 134 -5.36 -12.89 0.01
N ASP A 135 -6.39 -12.63 0.81
CA ASP A 135 -6.97 -11.30 0.97
C ASP A 135 -6.15 -10.49 1.99
N ALA A 136 -5.62 -9.35 1.57
CA ALA A 136 -4.87 -8.44 2.44
C ALA A 136 -5.69 -7.86 3.60
N THR A 137 -7.03 -7.94 3.51
CA THR A 137 -7.97 -7.47 4.54
C THR A 137 -8.50 -8.58 5.46
N ALA A 138 -8.07 -9.83 5.22
CA ALA A 138 -8.42 -11.01 6.02
C ALA A 138 -7.29 -12.05 5.91
N ILE A 139 -6.15 -11.77 6.55
CA ILE A 139 -4.92 -12.51 6.38
C ILE A 139 -4.96 -13.85 7.13
N ASP A 140 -4.88 -14.97 6.40
CA ASP A 140 -4.80 -16.32 6.96
C ASP A 140 -3.37 -16.63 7.43
N ALA A 141 -3.01 -16.07 8.58
CA ALA A 141 -1.75 -16.32 9.26
C ALA A 141 -1.87 -16.05 10.77
N PRO A 142 -1.06 -16.74 11.62
CA PRO A 142 -1.01 -16.46 13.05
C PRO A 142 -0.51 -15.04 13.36
N ASP A 143 -0.85 -14.54 14.53
CA ASP A 143 -0.35 -13.26 15.02
C ASP A 143 1.16 -13.28 15.15
N GLY A 144 1.83 -12.24 14.61
CA GLY A 144 3.28 -12.09 14.68
C GLY A 144 4.08 -13.17 13.98
N TYR A 145 3.53 -13.83 13.00
CA TYR A 145 4.25 -14.86 12.25
C TYR A 145 5.33 -14.31 11.32
N TYR A 146 5.13 -13.09 10.81
CA TYR A 146 6.06 -12.41 9.91
C TYR A 146 6.82 -11.30 10.63
N ASP A 147 8.04 -11.05 10.20
CA ASP A 147 8.81 -9.89 10.63
C ASP A 147 8.36 -8.63 9.91
N LEU A 148 7.90 -8.78 8.64
CA LEU A 148 7.43 -7.70 7.81
C LEU A 148 6.29 -8.13 6.89
N ALA A 149 5.19 -7.39 6.89
CA ALA A 149 4.21 -7.43 5.80
C ALA A 149 4.44 -6.22 4.88
N VAL A 150 4.39 -6.43 3.56
CA VAL A 150 4.59 -5.37 2.55
C VAL A 150 3.39 -5.30 1.64
N PHE A 151 2.84 -4.09 1.45
CA PHE A 151 1.75 -3.80 0.52
C PHE A 151 2.18 -2.62 -0.36
N ALA A 152 2.54 -2.89 -1.62
CA ALA A 152 3.17 -1.92 -2.48
C ALA A 152 2.32 -1.59 -3.71
N ALA A 153 2.12 -0.28 -3.97
CA ALA A 153 1.39 0.28 -5.13
C ALA A 153 -0.04 -0.26 -5.28
N SER A 154 -0.73 -0.49 -4.17
CA SER A 154 -2.05 -1.12 -4.16
C SER A 154 -3.03 -0.52 -3.13
N LEU A 155 -2.56 0.31 -2.18
CA LEU A 155 -3.44 0.86 -1.14
C LEU A 155 -4.52 1.78 -1.71
N HIS A 156 -4.19 2.56 -2.74
CA HIS A 156 -5.12 3.47 -3.40
C HIS A 156 -6.32 2.76 -4.07
N HIS A 157 -6.24 1.44 -4.28
CA HIS A 157 -7.37 0.64 -4.77
C HIS A 157 -8.35 0.24 -3.66
N LEU A 158 -7.92 0.25 -2.40
CA LEU A 158 -8.79 -0.12 -1.29
C LEU A 158 -9.66 1.07 -0.86
N PRO A 159 -10.99 0.90 -0.70
CA PRO A 159 -11.81 1.89 -0.03
C PRO A 159 -11.44 1.99 1.46
N PRO A 160 -11.78 3.09 2.14
CA PRO A 160 -11.37 3.35 3.51
C PRO A 160 -11.63 2.20 4.50
N PRO A 161 -12.79 1.52 4.50
CA PRO A 161 -13.03 0.39 5.40
C PRO A 161 -12.06 -0.76 5.19
N LEU A 162 -11.75 -1.10 3.93
CA LEU A 162 -10.80 -2.16 3.60
C LEU A 162 -9.35 -1.74 3.89
N ALA A 163 -9.00 -0.47 3.65
CA ALA A 163 -7.71 0.07 4.02
C ALA A 163 -7.49 0.01 5.56
N ALA A 164 -8.52 0.30 6.37
CA ALA A 164 -8.44 0.14 7.81
C ALA A 164 -8.25 -1.34 8.22
N ARG A 165 -8.96 -2.28 7.56
CA ARG A 165 -8.75 -3.72 7.80
C ARG A 165 -7.32 -4.16 7.45
N LEU A 166 -6.74 -3.65 6.35
CA LEU A 166 -5.35 -3.91 6.02
C LEU A 166 -4.39 -3.46 7.15
N PHE A 167 -4.61 -2.28 7.75
CA PHE A 167 -3.81 -1.85 8.91
C PHE A 167 -3.97 -2.81 10.09
N ALA A 168 -5.21 -3.22 10.41
CA ALA A 168 -5.49 -4.15 11.48
C ALA A 168 -4.81 -5.50 11.26
N GLU A 169 -5.03 -6.11 10.11
CA GLU A 169 -4.52 -7.44 9.77
C GLU A 169 -3.00 -7.45 9.56
N GLY A 170 -2.46 -6.50 8.80
CA GLY A 170 -1.03 -6.43 8.53
C GLY A 170 -0.19 -6.26 9.80
N THR A 171 -0.67 -5.41 10.76
CA THR A 171 0.01 -5.26 12.06
C THR A 171 -0.32 -6.37 13.06
N ARG A 172 -1.35 -7.18 12.82
CA ARG A 172 -1.62 -8.39 13.59
C ARG A 172 -0.64 -9.50 13.27
N VAL A 173 -0.46 -9.79 11.97
CA VAL A 173 0.35 -10.93 11.51
C VAL A 173 1.84 -10.65 11.41
N ALA A 174 2.25 -9.37 11.38
CA ALA A 174 3.63 -8.96 11.27
C ALA A 174 4.04 -7.98 12.36
N ASP A 175 5.34 -7.91 12.66
CA ASP A 175 5.89 -6.91 13.58
C ASP A 175 5.80 -5.51 13.00
N LYS A 176 5.95 -5.40 11.67
CA LYS A 176 5.80 -4.16 10.91
C LYS A 176 4.97 -4.40 9.64
N LEU A 177 4.09 -3.44 9.32
CA LEU A 177 3.42 -3.33 8.02
C LEU A 177 4.05 -2.17 7.26
N LEU A 178 4.69 -2.47 6.15
CA LEU A 178 5.24 -1.48 5.21
C LEU A 178 4.28 -1.28 4.05
N ILE A 179 3.80 -0.05 3.87
CA ILE A 179 3.01 0.34 2.71
C ILE A 179 3.84 1.33 1.87
N ILE A 180 3.94 1.08 0.58
CA ILE A 180 4.60 1.96 -0.39
C ILE A 180 3.59 2.31 -1.46
N ASP A 181 3.17 3.58 -1.55
CA ASP A 181 2.12 3.98 -2.48
C ASP A 181 2.36 5.36 -3.10
N ALA A 182 1.50 5.72 -4.06
CA ALA A 182 1.54 7.01 -4.70
C ALA A 182 1.34 8.15 -3.68
N PRO A 183 2.04 9.28 -3.83
CA PRO A 183 1.87 10.39 -2.93
C PRO A 183 0.56 11.12 -3.21
N ARG A 184 -0.08 11.62 -2.15
CA ARG A 184 -1.12 12.63 -2.28
C ARG A 184 -0.56 13.98 -1.80
N PRO A 185 -0.33 14.93 -2.73
CA PRO A 185 0.15 16.26 -2.38
C PRO A 185 -0.85 17.02 -1.50
N PRO A 186 -0.43 18.06 -0.77
CA PRO A 186 -1.35 19.00 -0.12
C PRO A 186 -2.36 19.57 -1.11
N ALA A 187 -3.61 19.81 -0.67
CA ALA A 187 -4.76 20.09 -1.53
C ALA A 187 -4.51 21.17 -2.61
N LEU A 188 -3.96 22.32 -2.25
CA LEU A 188 -3.69 23.40 -3.22
C LEU A 188 -2.65 23.01 -4.27
N LEU A 189 -1.56 22.35 -3.84
CA LEU A 189 -0.55 21.84 -4.75
C LEU A 189 -1.12 20.73 -5.64
N HIS A 190 -1.97 19.87 -5.08
CA HIS A 190 -2.64 18.82 -5.83
C HIS A 190 -3.52 19.38 -6.96
N ILE A 191 -4.34 20.41 -6.67
CA ILE A 191 -5.13 21.11 -7.71
C ILE A 191 -4.24 21.63 -8.81
N LEU A 192 -3.13 22.28 -8.47
CA LEU A 192 -2.21 22.83 -9.47
C LEU A 192 -1.62 21.72 -10.35
N ILE A 193 -1.17 20.62 -9.74
CA ILE A 193 -0.63 19.45 -10.48
C ILE A 193 -1.70 18.86 -11.39
N LEU A 194 -2.92 18.64 -10.88
CA LEU A 194 -4.03 18.11 -11.66
C LEU A 194 -4.38 19.02 -12.84
N ALA A 195 -4.45 20.33 -12.61
CA ALA A 195 -4.72 21.30 -13.67
C ALA A 195 -3.65 21.25 -14.79
N LEU A 196 -2.38 21.11 -14.42
CA LEU A 196 -1.28 20.96 -15.38
C LEU A 196 -1.29 19.60 -16.10
N MET A 197 -1.77 18.55 -15.45
CA MET A 197 -1.84 17.20 -16.03
C MET A 197 -3.02 17.00 -16.95
N VAL A 198 -4.13 17.73 -16.79
CA VAL A 198 -5.38 17.53 -17.57
C VAL A 198 -5.15 17.47 -19.07
N PRO A 199 -4.46 18.42 -19.74
CA PRO A 199 -4.28 18.37 -21.19
C PRO A 199 -3.57 17.10 -21.65
N LEU A 200 -2.57 16.65 -20.88
CA LEU A 200 -1.78 15.47 -21.21
C LEU A 200 -2.52 14.18 -20.85
N ALA A 201 -3.28 14.16 -19.76
CA ALA A 201 -4.11 13.03 -19.35
C ALA A 201 -5.24 12.72 -20.36
N MET A 202 -5.69 13.72 -21.14
CA MET A 202 -6.69 13.50 -22.19
C MET A 202 -6.15 12.71 -23.41
N VAL A 203 -4.84 12.68 -23.61
CA VAL A 203 -4.21 12.06 -24.80
C VAL A 203 -3.24 10.92 -24.45
N VAL A 204 -2.78 10.83 -23.22
CA VAL A 204 -1.79 9.84 -22.80
C VAL A 204 -2.35 8.97 -21.67
N PRO A 205 -2.70 7.68 -21.94
CA PRO A 205 -3.34 6.78 -20.96
C PRO A 205 -2.57 6.66 -19.64
N VAL A 206 -1.25 6.51 -19.67
CA VAL A 206 -0.42 6.40 -18.45
C VAL A 206 -0.50 7.66 -17.57
N VAL A 207 -0.63 8.85 -18.19
CA VAL A 207 -0.81 10.10 -17.44
C VAL A 207 -2.21 10.18 -16.84
N HIS A 208 -3.22 9.72 -17.58
CA HIS A 208 -4.58 9.60 -17.06
C HIS A 208 -4.64 8.69 -15.84
N ASP A 209 -4.03 7.50 -15.92
CA ASP A 209 -4.02 6.56 -14.80
C ASP A 209 -3.27 7.13 -13.59
N GLY A 210 -2.14 7.81 -13.82
CA GLY A 210 -1.45 8.54 -12.76
C GLY A 210 -2.28 9.68 -12.15
N PHE A 211 -3.13 10.33 -12.95
CA PHE A 211 -4.07 11.33 -12.48
C PHE A 211 -5.14 10.72 -11.57
N ILE A 212 -5.75 9.60 -11.97
CA ILE A 212 -6.76 8.89 -11.17
C ILE A 212 -6.12 8.31 -9.90
N ALA A 213 -4.99 7.59 -10.01
CA ALA A 213 -4.27 7.05 -8.85
C ALA A 213 -3.90 8.14 -7.82
N SER A 214 -3.57 9.34 -8.27
CA SER A 214 -3.30 10.50 -7.40
C SER A 214 -4.54 10.98 -6.65
N LEU A 215 -5.73 10.90 -7.25
CA LEU A 215 -7.00 11.21 -6.59
C LEU A 215 -7.39 10.13 -5.57
N ASP A 216 -7.10 8.86 -5.89
CA ASP A 216 -7.41 7.72 -5.05
C ASP A 216 -6.39 7.47 -3.95
N SER A 217 -5.24 8.11 -3.99
CA SER A 217 -4.21 8.01 -2.94
C SER A 217 -4.67 8.67 -1.64
N TYR A 218 -4.25 8.09 -0.52
CA TYR A 218 -4.54 8.58 0.81
C TYR A 218 -3.56 9.68 1.24
N SER A 219 -4.07 10.75 1.83
CA SER A 219 -3.24 11.77 2.46
C SER A 219 -2.64 11.25 3.79
N ARG A 220 -1.62 11.94 4.29
CA ARG A 220 -1.01 11.62 5.59
C ARG A 220 -1.99 11.69 6.76
N SER A 221 -2.95 12.63 6.72
CA SER A 221 -3.98 12.74 7.75
C SER A 221 -4.99 11.59 7.65
N ALA A 222 -5.38 11.21 6.42
CA ALA A 222 -6.24 10.06 6.19
C ALA A 222 -5.59 8.74 6.68
N LEU A 223 -4.30 8.52 6.37
CA LEU A 223 -3.59 7.33 6.85
C LEU A 223 -3.54 7.24 8.38
N ARG A 224 -3.32 8.38 9.07
CA ARG A 224 -3.40 8.40 10.54
C ARG A 224 -4.79 8.10 11.06
N ALA A 225 -5.82 8.61 10.39
CA ALA A 225 -7.21 8.33 10.75
C ALA A 225 -7.56 6.84 10.56
N LEU A 226 -7.17 6.25 9.43
CA LEU A 226 -7.35 4.84 9.12
C LEU A 226 -6.67 3.92 10.16
N ALA A 227 -5.40 4.18 10.45
CA ALA A 227 -4.66 3.38 11.42
C ALA A 227 -5.27 3.48 12.82
N ARG A 228 -5.64 4.70 13.25
CA ARG A 228 -6.30 4.91 14.56
C ARG A 228 -7.67 4.25 14.64
N TYR A 229 -8.44 4.27 13.54
CA TYR A 229 -9.72 3.59 13.46
C TYR A 229 -9.54 2.06 13.52
N ALA A 230 -8.53 1.53 12.83
CA ALA A 230 -8.22 0.10 12.82
C ALA A 230 -7.84 -0.39 14.23
N ASP A 231 -6.93 0.31 14.89
CA ASP A 231 -6.54 0.06 16.28
C ASP A 231 -5.76 1.29 16.82
N PRO A 232 -6.22 1.90 17.93
CA PRO A 232 -5.51 3.03 18.56
C PRO A 232 -4.06 2.74 18.99
N ALA A 233 -3.69 1.45 19.15
CA ALA A 233 -2.32 1.03 19.48
C ALA A 233 -1.38 1.02 18.26
N ILE A 234 -1.90 1.21 17.05
CA ILE A 234 -1.06 1.29 15.85
C ILE A 234 -0.36 2.65 15.80
N THR A 235 0.96 2.61 15.72
CA THR A 235 1.81 3.76 15.48
C THR A 235 2.23 3.83 14.03
N LEU A 236 2.34 5.04 13.47
CA LEU A 236 2.73 5.27 12.08
C LEU A 236 4.00 6.13 12.01
N GLU A 237 4.97 5.66 11.24
CA GLU A 237 6.03 6.47 10.70
C GLU A 237 5.76 6.74 9.21
N LEU A 238 5.71 8.02 8.83
CA LEU A 238 5.38 8.47 7.47
C LEU A 238 6.60 9.13 6.85
N ARG A 239 7.16 8.50 5.82
CA ARG A 239 8.30 9.00 5.05
C ARG A 239 7.86 9.38 3.62
N GLY A 240 8.66 10.13 2.90
CA GLY A 240 8.36 10.61 1.54
C GLY A 240 7.86 12.06 1.53
N GLY A 241 7.47 12.54 0.36
CA GLY A 241 7.04 13.93 0.14
C GLY A 241 6.08 14.06 -1.03
N ALA A 242 5.68 15.30 -1.36
CA ALA A 242 4.66 15.59 -2.37
C ALA A 242 4.91 14.97 -3.75
N PHE A 243 6.18 14.71 -4.10
CA PHE A 243 6.60 14.19 -5.41
C PHE A 243 7.34 12.85 -5.33
N ARG A 244 7.37 12.22 -4.15
CA ARG A 244 8.04 10.94 -3.94
C ARG A 244 7.02 9.93 -3.41
N MET A 245 7.21 8.65 -3.74
CA MET A 245 6.41 7.57 -3.18
C MET A 245 6.26 7.76 -1.67
N GLN A 246 5.04 7.61 -1.19
CA GLN A 246 4.70 7.63 0.21
C GLN A 246 5.05 6.29 0.83
N ILE A 247 5.85 6.32 1.89
CA ILE A 247 6.24 5.15 2.66
C ILE A 247 5.58 5.28 4.02
N VAL A 248 4.81 4.27 4.38
CA VAL A 248 4.11 4.17 5.66
C VAL A 248 4.61 2.94 6.36
N LEU A 249 5.21 3.10 7.52
CA LEU A 249 5.56 2.01 8.39
C LEU A 249 4.60 2.02 9.58
N ALA A 250 3.80 0.97 9.70
CA ALA A 250 2.86 0.77 10.80
C ALA A 250 3.35 -0.37 11.70
N SER A 251 3.26 -0.17 13.01
CA SER A 251 3.57 -1.21 14.00
C SER A 251 2.63 -1.08 15.20
N ARG A 252 2.39 -2.19 15.90
CA ARG A 252 1.72 -2.17 17.20
C ARG A 252 2.75 -2.22 18.31
N LEU A 253 2.55 -1.42 19.34
CA LEU A 253 3.23 -1.61 20.60
C LEU A 253 2.75 -2.93 21.21
N ARG A 254 3.46 -4.02 20.95
CA ARG A 254 3.24 -5.28 21.67
C ARG A 254 3.83 -5.12 23.05
N SER A 255 3.01 -5.24 24.10
CA SER A 255 3.53 -5.48 25.45
C SER A 255 4.29 -6.82 25.38
N ARG A 256 5.62 -6.77 25.49
CA ARG A 256 6.41 -7.99 25.67
C ARG A 256 5.91 -8.64 26.97
N GLN A 257 5.18 -9.74 26.83
CA GLN A 257 4.90 -10.64 27.96
C GLN A 257 6.14 -11.47 28.25
#